data_50299902b28bf4504ecec854401eca54
#
_entry.id   50299902b28bf4504ecec854401eca54
#
_cell.length_a   1.000
_cell.length_b   1.000
_cell.length_c   1.000
_cell.angle_alpha   90.00
_cell.angle_beta   90.00
_cell.angle_gamma   90.00
#
_symmetry.space_group_name_H-M   'P 1'
#
loop_
_entity.id
_entity.type
_entity.pdbx_description
1 polymer ?
#
loop_
_entity_poly.entity_id
_entity_poly.type
_entity_poly.pdbx_seq_one_letter_code
_entity_poly.pdbx_strand_id
1 'polypeptide(L)'
;MELKIPNNLYVKWTDKKGYGVFTDKFIKEGKLIETFYCIKASDPISDSLHDYIYSYPKINSTEHVIALGFGSIYNHDDNYNAMWFDSEIPYHFNMIAQKDINIGDEICTYYGDFYWPQKLIRDGK
;
A
#
# COMPACT_ATOMS: atom_id res chain seq x y z
N MET A 1 21.08 6.14 -3.40
CA MET A 1 19.94 6.75 -2.72
C MET A 1 19.67 6.04 -1.40
N GLU A 2 19.27 6.77 -0.41
CA GLU A 2 19.00 6.25 0.92
C GLU A 2 17.50 6.21 1.18
N LEU A 3 16.98 5.05 1.58
CA LEU A 3 15.58 4.93 2.01
C LEU A 3 15.51 5.05 3.53
N LYS A 4 14.72 6.02 3.97
CA LYS A 4 14.49 6.20 5.41
C LYS A 4 13.20 5.51 5.82
N ILE A 5 13.29 4.70 6.86
CA ILE A 5 12.11 4.06 7.45
C ILE A 5 11.36 5.12 8.25
N PRO A 6 10.06 5.36 7.98
CA PRO A 6 9.29 6.32 8.77
C PRO A 6 9.27 5.92 10.25
N ASN A 7 9.55 6.86 11.13
CA ASN A 7 9.59 6.60 12.57
C ASN A 7 8.27 6.87 13.28
N ASN A 8 7.27 7.34 12.56
CA ASN A 8 5.93 7.64 13.09
C ASN A 8 4.89 6.59 12.75
N LEU A 9 5.28 5.57 11.97
CA LEU A 9 4.36 4.49 11.60
C LEU A 9 4.59 3.28 12.48
N TYR A 10 3.51 2.58 12.81
CA TYR A 10 3.59 1.32 13.53
C TYR A 10 2.53 0.36 13.03
N VAL A 11 2.74 -0.92 13.29
CA VAL A 11 1.85 -1.99 12.85
C VAL A 11 1.06 -2.48 14.05
N LYS A 12 -0.24 -2.63 13.88
CA LYS A 12 -1.15 -3.05 14.94
C LYS A 12 -2.19 -4.00 14.37
N TRP A 13 -2.54 -5.02 15.14
CA TRP A 13 -3.59 -5.96 14.76
C TRP A 13 -4.97 -5.31 14.85
N THR A 14 -5.79 -5.55 13.83
CA THR A 14 -7.21 -5.18 13.83
C THR A 14 -8.04 -6.45 13.66
N ASP A 15 -9.18 -6.54 14.35
CA ASP A 15 -10.03 -7.73 14.28
C ASP A 15 -10.64 -7.95 12.90
N LYS A 16 -10.88 -6.88 12.15
CA LYS A 16 -11.54 -6.95 10.84
C LYS A 16 -10.59 -7.19 9.69
N LYS A 17 -9.37 -6.64 9.76
CA LYS A 17 -8.46 -6.57 8.62
C LYS A 17 -7.12 -7.23 8.85
N GLY A 18 -6.87 -7.78 10.05
CA GLY A 18 -5.56 -8.26 10.43
C GLY A 18 -4.64 -7.10 10.75
N TYR A 19 -3.34 -7.25 10.47
CA TYR A 19 -2.39 -6.17 10.71
C TYR A 19 -2.65 -4.99 9.80
N GLY A 20 -2.52 -3.79 10.34
CA GLY A 20 -2.65 -2.54 9.61
C GLY A 20 -1.57 -1.57 10.03
N VAL A 21 -1.41 -0.48 9.27
CA VAL A 21 -0.43 0.57 9.53
C VAL A 21 -1.15 1.75 10.18
N PHE A 22 -0.57 2.22 11.27
CA PHE A 22 -1.12 3.34 12.06
C PHE A 22 -0.05 4.41 12.22
N THR A 23 -0.46 5.63 12.55
CA THR A 23 0.48 6.72 12.78
C THR A 23 0.40 7.22 14.21
N ASP A 24 1.57 7.52 14.83
CA ASP A 24 1.64 8.14 16.14
C ASP A 24 1.87 9.67 16.06
N LYS A 25 1.84 10.23 14.83
CA LYS A 25 1.94 11.67 14.59
C LYS A 25 0.89 12.10 13.59
N PHE A 26 0.38 13.33 13.73
CA PHE A 26 -0.53 13.92 12.75
C PHE A 26 0.16 14.03 11.40
N ILE A 27 -0.55 13.65 10.33
CA ILE A 27 -0.07 13.77 8.95
C ILE A 27 -1.06 14.64 8.18
N LYS A 28 -0.59 15.77 7.68
CA LYS A 28 -1.43 16.70 6.93
C LYS A 28 -1.67 16.17 5.52
N GLU A 29 -2.86 16.41 4.99
CA GLU A 29 -3.21 16.12 3.60
C GLU A 29 -2.12 16.62 2.65
N GLY A 30 -1.76 15.79 1.68
CA GLY A 30 -0.73 16.09 0.69
C GLY A 30 0.69 15.73 1.11
N LYS A 31 0.90 15.36 2.37
CA LYS A 31 2.25 15.03 2.84
C LYS A 31 2.63 13.59 2.50
N LEU A 32 3.92 13.39 2.28
CA LEU A 32 4.49 12.07 2.05
C LEU A 32 4.43 11.27 3.34
N ILE A 33 3.85 10.07 3.26
CA ILE A 33 3.80 9.12 4.36
C ILE A 33 5.03 8.23 4.35
N GLU A 34 5.32 7.65 3.19
CA GLU A 34 6.43 6.71 3.02
C GLU A 34 6.81 6.62 1.55
N THR A 35 8.10 6.47 1.28
CA THR A 35 8.58 6.00 -0.02
C THR A 35 9.05 4.56 0.17
N PHE A 36 8.49 3.62 -0.59
CA PHE A 36 8.87 2.22 -0.42
C PHE A 36 9.36 1.62 -1.74
N TYR A 37 10.36 0.75 -1.59
CA TYR A 37 10.96 0.00 -2.70
C TYR A 37 10.09 -1.20 -3.05
N CYS A 38 10.05 -1.54 -4.33
CA CYS A 38 9.33 -2.70 -4.82
C CYS A 38 10.27 -3.67 -5.52
N ILE A 39 10.08 -4.97 -5.27
CA ILE A 39 10.79 -6.01 -6.00
C ILE A 39 9.89 -6.53 -7.11
N LYS A 40 10.47 -6.69 -8.29
CA LYS A 40 9.74 -7.26 -9.42
C LYS A 40 9.39 -8.71 -9.12
N ALA A 41 8.12 -9.06 -9.31
CA ALA A 41 7.63 -10.42 -9.18
C ALA A 41 7.48 -11.03 -10.58
N SER A 42 8.08 -12.20 -10.77
CA SER A 42 8.01 -12.90 -12.05
C SER A 42 6.83 -13.87 -12.08
N ASP A 43 6.24 -14.06 -13.24
CA ASP A 43 5.19 -15.06 -13.41
C ASP A 43 5.78 -16.47 -13.48
N PRO A 44 5.05 -17.51 -13.01
CA PRO A 44 3.76 -17.42 -12.34
C PRO A 44 3.93 -16.96 -10.88
N ILE A 45 2.93 -16.23 -10.40
CA ILE A 45 2.93 -15.73 -9.02
C ILE A 45 2.07 -16.66 -8.18
N SER A 46 2.59 -17.06 -7.00
CA SER A 46 1.86 -17.89 -6.07
C SER A 46 0.56 -17.22 -5.61
N ASP A 47 -0.53 -17.99 -5.50
CA ASP A 47 -1.82 -17.49 -5.04
C ASP A 47 -1.72 -16.84 -3.65
N SER A 48 -0.85 -17.34 -2.79
CA SER A 48 -0.65 -16.78 -1.46
C SER A 48 -0.08 -15.37 -1.47
N LEU A 49 0.53 -14.93 -2.58
CA LEU A 49 1.13 -13.62 -2.72
C LEU A 49 0.26 -12.61 -3.47
N HIS A 50 -0.85 -13.07 -4.08
CA HIS A 50 -1.69 -12.20 -4.91
C HIS A 50 -2.25 -10.99 -4.16
N ASP A 51 -2.53 -11.12 -2.86
CA ASP A 51 -3.06 -10.02 -2.06
C ASP A 51 -2.02 -8.94 -1.74
N TYR A 52 -0.73 -9.21 -2.02
CA TYR A 52 0.37 -8.29 -1.73
C TYR A 52 0.99 -7.67 -2.97
N ILE A 53 0.39 -7.93 -4.15
CA ILE A 53 0.95 -7.50 -5.43
C ILE A 53 0.43 -6.12 -5.77
N TYR A 54 1.36 -5.25 -6.19
CA TYR A 54 1.04 -3.97 -6.82
C TYR A 54 1.33 -4.07 -8.32
N SER A 55 0.62 -3.28 -9.11
CA SER A 55 0.93 -3.11 -10.52
C SER A 55 1.90 -1.94 -10.67
N TYR A 56 2.96 -2.14 -11.45
CA TYR A 56 4.01 -1.15 -11.63
C TYR A 56 4.34 -0.99 -13.12
N PRO A 57 4.60 0.21 -13.64
CA PRO A 57 4.29 1.48 -12.96
C PRO A 57 2.78 1.62 -12.75
N LYS A 58 2.36 2.39 -11.78
CA LYS A 58 0.93 2.59 -11.52
C LYS A 58 0.22 3.15 -12.75
N ILE A 59 0.92 4.02 -13.49
CA ILE A 59 0.35 4.72 -14.65
C ILE A 59 -0.04 3.78 -15.80
N ASN A 60 0.66 2.66 -16.00
CA ASN A 60 0.35 1.75 -17.10
C ASN A 60 0.33 0.26 -16.74
N SER A 61 0.68 -0.10 -15.53
CA SER A 61 0.49 -1.43 -14.95
C SER A 61 1.07 -2.57 -15.78
N THR A 62 2.31 -2.43 -16.25
CA THR A 62 2.96 -3.42 -17.13
C THR A 62 3.64 -4.56 -16.40
N GLU A 63 3.90 -4.41 -15.09
CA GLU A 63 4.60 -5.40 -14.29
C GLU A 63 3.89 -5.61 -12.96
N HIS A 64 4.16 -6.76 -12.34
CA HIS A 64 3.74 -7.02 -10.96
C HIS A 64 4.94 -6.87 -10.04
N VAL A 65 4.73 -6.21 -8.90
CA VAL A 65 5.78 -5.97 -7.91
C VAL A 65 5.25 -6.25 -6.50
N ILE A 66 6.17 -6.54 -5.59
CA ILE A 66 5.87 -6.69 -4.16
C ILE A 66 6.51 -5.52 -3.43
N ALA A 67 5.72 -4.81 -2.66
CA ALA A 67 6.18 -3.63 -1.92
C ALA A 67 6.87 -4.05 -0.63
N LEU A 68 7.98 -3.39 -0.33
CA LEU A 68 8.71 -3.55 0.93
C LEU A 68 8.36 -2.42 1.90
N GLY A 69 9.03 -2.39 3.04
CA GLY A 69 8.67 -1.44 4.10
C GLY A 69 7.27 -1.73 4.63
N PHE A 70 6.47 -0.70 4.80
CA PHE A 70 5.07 -0.86 5.19
C PHE A 70 4.15 -1.07 3.99
N GLY A 71 4.68 -1.03 2.77
CA GLY A 71 3.88 -1.03 1.53
C GLY A 71 2.92 -2.20 1.40
N SER A 72 3.30 -3.40 1.85
CA SER A 72 2.45 -4.58 1.77
C SER A 72 1.50 -4.74 2.96
N ILE A 73 1.52 -3.81 3.92
CA ILE A 73 0.72 -3.91 5.15
C ILE A 73 -0.49 -2.98 5.13
N TYR A 74 -0.46 -1.91 4.33
CA TYR A 74 -1.59 -0.98 4.24
C TYR A 74 -2.85 -1.70 3.83
N ASN A 75 -3.91 -1.54 4.61
CA ASN A 75 -5.20 -2.13 4.30
C ASN A 75 -5.99 -1.28 3.32
N HIS A 76 -6.97 -1.91 2.68
CA HIS A 76 -7.95 -1.24 1.84
C HIS A 76 -9.07 -0.67 2.69
N ASP A 77 -9.56 0.51 2.32
CA ASP A 77 -10.81 1.06 2.80
C ASP A 77 -11.42 1.90 1.68
N ASP A 78 -12.73 1.76 1.46
CA ASP A 78 -13.41 2.59 0.46
C ASP A 78 -13.33 4.07 0.84
N ASN A 79 -13.28 4.36 2.14
CA ASN A 79 -13.03 5.70 2.66
C ASN A 79 -11.55 5.88 3.01
N TYR A 80 -10.70 5.67 2.00
CA TYR A 80 -9.25 5.71 2.16
C TYR A 80 -8.74 7.11 2.52
N ASN A 81 -7.58 7.15 3.18
CA ASN A 81 -6.92 8.41 3.56
C ASN A 81 -5.52 8.54 2.96
N ALA A 82 -5.10 7.58 2.17
CA ALA A 82 -3.79 7.58 1.54
C ALA A 82 -3.86 6.93 0.15
N MET A 83 -2.93 7.30 -0.72
CA MET A 83 -2.83 6.73 -2.07
C MET A 83 -1.37 6.69 -2.47
N TRP A 84 -0.99 5.64 -3.20
CA TRP A 84 0.37 5.53 -3.73
C TRP A 84 0.45 6.08 -5.14
N PHE A 85 1.61 6.64 -5.47
CA PHE A 85 1.93 7.17 -6.79
C PHE A 85 3.33 6.72 -7.19
N ASP A 86 3.58 6.65 -8.50
CA ASP A 86 4.92 6.36 -9.00
C ASP A 86 5.90 7.42 -8.50
N SER A 87 7.03 6.97 -7.96
CA SER A 87 8.15 7.86 -7.65
C SER A 87 8.98 8.11 -8.91
N GLU A 88 9.76 9.17 -8.90
CA GLU A 88 10.75 9.42 -9.97
C GLU A 88 11.85 8.35 -9.98
N ILE A 89 12.04 7.66 -8.88
CA ILE A 89 13.05 6.62 -8.73
C ILE A 89 12.44 5.29 -9.18
N PRO A 90 13.08 4.55 -10.11
CA PRO A 90 12.53 3.28 -10.60
C PRO A 90 12.23 2.30 -9.48
N TYR A 91 11.08 1.61 -9.59
CA TYR A 91 10.61 0.61 -8.64
C TYR A 91 10.40 1.13 -7.23
N HIS A 92 10.03 2.41 -7.11
CA HIS A 92 9.61 3.01 -5.84
C HIS A 92 8.24 3.64 -5.99
N PHE A 93 7.43 3.56 -4.94
CA PHE A 93 6.17 4.28 -4.82
C PHE A 93 6.25 5.27 -3.67
N ASN A 94 5.53 6.38 -3.83
CA ASN A 94 5.30 7.35 -2.77
C ASN A 94 3.87 7.19 -2.27
N MET A 95 3.70 6.90 -0.98
CA MET A 95 2.38 6.91 -0.33
C MET A 95 2.13 8.32 0.20
N ILE A 96 1.05 8.95 -0.26
CA ILE A 96 0.73 10.35 0.02
C ILE A 96 -0.60 10.42 0.76
N ALA A 97 -0.67 11.23 1.82
CA ALA A 97 -1.92 11.45 2.54
C ALA A 97 -2.92 12.18 1.63
N GLN A 98 -4.12 11.63 1.54
CA GLN A 98 -5.23 12.20 0.75
C GLN A 98 -6.18 13.02 1.60
N LYS A 99 -6.05 12.93 2.91
CA LYS A 99 -6.80 13.66 3.94
C LYS A 99 -5.85 13.89 5.11
N ASP A 100 -6.24 14.74 6.04
CA ASP A 100 -5.55 14.83 7.33
C ASP A 100 -5.71 13.50 8.06
N ILE A 101 -4.62 12.97 8.58
CA ILE A 101 -4.59 11.71 9.33
C ILE A 101 -4.20 12.02 10.76
N ASN A 102 -5.08 11.71 11.70
CA ASN A 102 -4.87 12.01 13.10
C ASN A 102 -4.04 10.91 13.79
N ILE A 103 -3.47 11.28 14.93
CA ILE A 103 -2.73 10.35 15.78
C ILE A 103 -3.64 9.18 16.15
N GLY A 104 -3.16 7.96 15.92
CA GLY A 104 -3.90 6.74 16.20
C GLY A 104 -4.79 6.25 15.07
N ASP A 105 -4.93 7.01 13.99
CA ASP A 105 -5.71 6.56 12.83
C ASP A 105 -4.97 5.50 12.04
N GLU A 106 -5.73 4.57 11.51
CA GLU A 106 -5.20 3.62 10.53
C GLU A 106 -5.00 4.31 9.19
N ILE A 107 -3.89 4.02 8.54
CA ILE A 107 -3.60 4.49 7.19
C ILE A 107 -4.09 3.42 6.22
N CYS A 108 -5.11 3.75 5.43
CA CYS A 108 -5.72 2.84 4.47
C CYS A 108 -5.67 3.43 3.08
N THR A 109 -5.44 2.59 2.10
CA THR A 109 -5.43 2.98 0.70
C THR A 109 -6.57 2.29 -0.05
N TYR A 110 -6.75 2.62 -1.31
CA TYR A 110 -7.76 2.01 -2.16
C TYR A 110 -7.08 1.05 -3.14
N TYR A 111 -7.47 -0.22 -3.10
CA TYR A 111 -6.82 -1.27 -3.90
C TYR A 111 -7.17 -1.22 -5.39
N GLY A 112 -8.13 -0.40 -5.78
CA GLY A 112 -8.57 -0.25 -7.15
C GLY A 112 -9.94 -0.90 -7.39
N ASP A 113 -10.61 -0.43 -8.45
CA ASP A 113 -11.99 -0.84 -8.74
C ASP A 113 -12.11 -2.31 -9.11
N PHE A 114 -11.04 -2.93 -9.58
CA PHE A 114 -11.07 -4.31 -10.08
C PHE A 114 -10.50 -5.32 -9.08
N TYR A 115 -9.99 -4.88 -7.93
CA TYR A 115 -9.36 -5.80 -6.98
C TYR A 115 -10.34 -6.85 -6.44
N TRP A 116 -11.47 -6.39 -5.90
CA TRP A 116 -12.44 -7.29 -5.26
C TRP A 116 -13.09 -8.24 -6.26
N PRO A 117 -13.53 -7.80 -7.45
CA PRO A 117 -14.04 -8.74 -8.44
C PRO A 117 -13.02 -9.82 -8.82
N GLN A 118 -11.77 -9.45 -9.03
CA GLN A 118 -10.72 -10.42 -9.36
C GLN A 118 -10.45 -11.38 -8.21
N LYS A 119 -10.43 -10.86 -6.98
CA LYS A 119 -10.24 -11.68 -5.78
C LYS A 119 -11.38 -12.68 -5.61
N LEU A 120 -12.61 -12.28 -5.81
CA LEU A 120 -13.76 -13.16 -5.71
C LEU A 120 -13.70 -14.29 -6.75
N ILE A 121 -13.29 -13.98 -7.99
CA ILE A 121 -13.11 -14.97 -9.04
C ILE A 121 -12.00 -15.95 -8.65
N ARG A 122 -10.84 -15.43 -8.22
CA ARG A 122 -9.68 -16.25 -7.87
C ARG A 122 -9.96 -17.16 -6.69
N ASP A 123 -10.64 -16.64 -5.66
CA ASP A 123 -10.90 -17.37 -4.42
C ASP A 123 -12.16 -18.26 -4.51
N GLY A 124 -12.91 -18.18 -5.61
CA GLY A 124 -14.11 -18.98 -5.80
C GLY A 124 -15.30 -18.53 -4.97
N LYS A 125 -15.38 -17.26 -4.65
CA LYS A 125 -16.44 -16.75 -3.77
C LYS A 125 -17.25 -15.65 -4.41
#